data_a7d81585edb99e67e65fad76bb0e946f
#
_entry.id   a7d81585edb99e67e65fad76bb0e946f
#
_cell.length_a   1.000
_cell.length_b   1.000
_cell.length_c   1.000
_cell.angle_alpha   90.00
_cell.angle_beta   90.00
_cell.angle_gamma   90.00
#
_symmetry.space_group_name_H-M   'P 1'
#
loop_
_entity.id
_entity.type
_entity.pdbx_description
1 polymer ?
#
loop_
_entity_poly.entity_id
_entity_poly.type
_entity_poly.pdbx_seq_one_letter_code
_entity_poly.pdbx_strand_id
1 'polypeptide(L)'
;MTASQGVSDGVKKGRVGLPFQLVMFEQLPLWAGFFEKLGFEVVLSDKSSRELYFKGQHTVASDTACYPAKLMHGHIESLLDKGVDFIFYPCESYNLDEHDSTNHYNCPVVAYYPELLKANNERLTSENFIMPYLDPNMRESTVRNLRSALRKYKFTKKQIEQALDEGFSRLNAYHADVRAKGEEIISKARAEGRQIIVLAGRPYHADPEINHGIGKLLTSLELAVLSEDSVFESAPLVKVNVLNQWTYHARLYRAAEYVSHNEDMN
;
A
#
# COMPACT_ATOMS: atom_id res chain seq x y z
N MET A 1 16.99 -0.19 7.20
CA MET A 1 16.09 0.92 7.58
C MET A 1 16.54 1.46 8.92
N THR A 2 17.29 2.55 8.91
CA THR A 2 17.72 3.27 10.11
C THR A 2 16.65 4.30 10.45
N ALA A 3 16.05 4.17 11.64
CA ALA A 3 15.08 5.11 12.16
C ALA A 3 15.74 6.49 12.36
N SER A 4 15.26 7.50 11.63
CA SER A 4 15.61 8.88 11.91
C SER A 4 14.87 9.33 13.17
N GLN A 5 15.63 9.63 14.20
CA GLN A 5 15.16 10.20 15.46
C GLN A 5 14.65 11.63 15.23
N GLY A 6 13.35 11.79 15.32
CA GLY A 6 12.66 13.07 15.49
C GLY A 6 11.67 12.94 16.64
N VAL A 7 12.18 12.79 17.85
CA VAL A 7 11.35 12.69 19.07
C VAL A 7 10.94 14.10 19.49
N SER A 8 9.66 14.43 19.31
CA SER A 8 9.02 15.45 20.14
C SER A 8 8.62 14.78 21.46
N ASP A 9 9.15 15.24 22.58
CA ASP A 9 8.73 14.88 23.93
C ASP A 9 7.27 15.33 24.18
N GLY A 10 6.32 14.55 23.67
CA GLY A 10 4.89 14.74 23.85
C GLY A 10 4.22 13.40 24.15
N VAL A 11 3.37 13.36 25.16
CA VAL A 11 2.52 12.22 25.49
C VAL A 11 1.83 11.74 24.20
N LYS A 12 2.06 10.48 23.80
CA LYS A 12 1.42 9.88 22.62
C LYS A 12 -0.09 9.94 22.76
N LYS A 13 -0.80 10.33 21.71
CA LYS A 13 -2.26 10.49 21.70
C LYS A 13 -3.02 9.17 21.66
N GLY A 14 -2.31 8.07 21.50
CA GLY A 14 -2.86 6.73 21.39
C GLY A 14 -2.11 5.90 20.37
N ARG A 15 -2.59 4.67 20.13
CA ARG A 15 -2.02 3.68 19.21
C ARG A 15 -2.97 3.46 18.05
N VAL A 16 -2.50 3.75 16.84
CA VAL A 16 -3.25 3.48 15.60
C VAL A 16 -2.74 2.23 14.90
N GLY A 17 -3.64 1.32 14.57
CA GLY A 17 -3.33 0.13 13.78
C GLY A 17 -3.43 0.42 12.29
N LEU A 18 -2.39 0.07 11.52
CA LEU A 18 -2.39 0.11 10.07
C LEU A 18 -2.28 -1.33 9.53
N PRO A 19 -3.29 -1.83 8.79
CA PRO A 19 -3.20 -3.15 8.18
C PRO A 19 -2.24 -3.12 6.99
N PHE A 20 -1.35 -4.10 6.90
CA PHE A 20 -0.30 -4.11 5.88
C PHE A 20 -0.66 -5.01 4.71
N GLN A 21 -1.72 -4.65 3.96
CA GLN A 21 -2.18 -5.39 2.80
C GLN A 21 -3.01 -4.50 1.84
N LEU A 22 -3.28 -4.95 0.63
CA LEU A 22 -4.01 -4.23 -0.41
C LEU A 22 -3.41 -2.84 -0.64
N VAL A 23 -4.24 -1.80 -0.81
CA VAL A 23 -3.75 -0.42 -1.05
C VAL A 23 -2.86 0.09 0.10
N MET A 24 -3.11 -0.35 1.32
CA MET A 24 -2.30 0.03 2.48
C MET A 24 -0.86 -0.50 2.43
N PHE A 25 -0.57 -1.51 1.60
CA PHE A 25 0.78 -2.03 1.40
C PHE A 25 1.71 -0.97 0.81
N GLU A 26 1.28 -0.30 -0.25
CA GLU A 26 2.03 0.79 -0.88
C GLU A 26 1.91 2.10 -0.09
N GLN A 27 0.71 2.41 0.41
CA GLN A 27 0.44 3.66 1.10
C GLN A 27 0.89 3.68 2.57
N LEU A 28 1.53 2.61 3.06
CA LEU A 28 1.98 2.55 4.45
C LEU A 28 2.85 3.77 4.86
N PRO A 29 3.84 4.22 4.06
CA PRO A 29 4.63 5.40 4.41
C PRO A 29 3.79 6.67 4.56
N LEU A 30 2.77 6.85 3.71
CA LEU A 30 1.82 7.97 3.77
C LEU A 30 1.09 7.98 5.12
N TRP A 31 0.41 6.87 5.44
CA TRP A 31 -0.43 6.83 6.64
C TRP A 31 0.37 6.74 7.92
N ALA A 32 1.54 6.09 7.91
CA ALA A 32 2.45 6.11 9.05
C ALA A 32 2.94 7.54 9.32
N GLY A 33 3.44 8.25 8.29
CA GLY A 33 3.88 9.64 8.42
C GLY A 33 2.77 10.57 8.90
N PHE A 34 1.56 10.40 8.36
CA PHE A 34 0.38 11.17 8.77
C PHE A 34 0.07 11.01 10.27
N PHE A 35 -0.04 9.78 10.75
CA PHE A 35 -0.41 9.53 12.15
C PHE A 35 0.71 9.87 13.12
N GLU A 36 1.96 9.58 12.79
CA GLU A 36 3.11 9.99 13.62
C GLU A 36 3.21 11.51 13.75
N LYS A 37 2.96 12.25 12.65
CA LYS A 37 2.92 13.73 12.69
C LYS A 37 1.81 14.26 13.58
N LEU A 38 0.69 13.55 13.68
CA LEU A 38 -0.40 13.87 14.58
C LEU A 38 -0.14 13.45 16.04
N GLY A 39 0.95 12.73 16.31
CA GLY A 39 1.38 12.32 17.64
C GLY A 39 0.85 10.94 18.07
N PHE A 40 0.44 10.08 17.14
CA PHE A 40 0.09 8.69 17.43
C PHE A 40 1.31 7.77 17.38
N GLU A 41 1.20 6.65 18.10
CA GLU A 41 2.03 5.50 17.88
C GLU A 41 1.43 4.64 16.76
N VAL A 42 2.19 4.41 15.70
CA VAL A 42 1.76 3.53 14.61
C VAL A 42 2.12 2.08 14.94
N VAL A 43 1.13 1.21 14.85
CA VAL A 43 1.26 -0.23 15.07
C VAL A 43 0.88 -0.94 13.77
N LEU A 44 1.79 -1.74 13.24
CA LEU A 44 1.52 -2.53 12.04
C LEU A 44 0.92 -3.89 12.42
N SER A 45 0.07 -4.41 11.53
CA SER A 45 -0.33 -5.81 11.59
C SER A 45 0.88 -6.74 11.46
N ASP A 46 0.71 -8.01 11.84
CA ASP A 46 1.75 -9.02 11.62
C ASP A 46 2.03 -9.20 10.13
N LYS A 47 3.18 -9.79 9.80
CA LYS A 47 3.51 -10.14 8.42
C LYS A 47 2.52 -11.18 7.90
N SER A 48 2.19 -11.08 6.61
CA SER A 48 1.35 -12.07 5.93
C SER A 48 1.93 -13.47 6.07
N SER A 49 1.07 -14.40 6.44
CA SER A 49 1.38 -15.82 6.54
C SER A 49 0.08 -16.63 6.48
N ARG A 50 0.22 -17.92 6.29
CA ARG A 50 -0.92 -18.82 6.32
C ARG A 50 -1.61 -18.84 7.70
N GLU A 51 -0.86 -18.71 8.77
CA GLU A 51 -1.38 -18.60 10.15
C GLU A 51 -2.19 -17.33 10.31
N LEU A 52 -1.70 -16.22 9.76
CA LEU A 52 -2.44 -14.96 9.76
C LEU A 52 -3.76 -15.08 8.98
N TYR A 53 -3.76 -15.76 7.83
CA TYR A 53 -4.98 -16.05 7.09
C TYR A 53 -5.99 -16.81 7.94
N PHE A 54 -5.58 -17.91 8.58
CA PHE A 54 -6.48 -18.69 9.44
C PHE A 54 -7.03 -17.91 10.61
N LYS A 55 -6.27 -16.98 11.15
CA LYS A 55 -6.70 -16.09 12.22
C LYS A 55 -7.94 -15.27 11.84
N GLY A 56 -8.00 -14.77 10.61
CA GLY A 56 -9.11 -13.95 10.10
C GLY A 56 -10.17 -14.73 9.31
N GLN A 57 -9.96 -16.00 9.02
CA GLN A 57 -10.80 -16.79 8.11
C GLN A 57 -12.28 -16.81 8.49
N HIS A 58 -12.59 -16.81 9.78
CA HIS A 58 -13.98 -16.86 10.30
C HIS A 58 -14.81 -15.62 9.96
N THR A 59 -14.16 -14.51 9.57
CA THR A 59 -14.84 -13.26 9.16
C THR A 59 -14.91 -13.10 7.63
N VAL A 60 -14.35 -14.04 6.86
CA VAL A 60 -14.39 -13.99 5.38
C VAL A 60 -15.79 -14.30 4.88
N ALA A 61 -16.42 -13.32 4.26
CA ALA A 61 -17.84 -13.42 3.83
C ALA A 61 -18.03 -14.24 2.55
N SER A 62 -16.99 -14.42 1.73
CA SER A 62 -17.10 -15.09 0.44
C SER A 62 -15.79 -15.78 0.02
N ASP A 63 -15.92 -17.01 -0.42
CA ASP A 63 -14.79 -17.76 -0.98
C ASP A 63 -14.30 -17.22 -2.34
N THR A 64 -15.13 -16.43 -3.02
CA THR A 64 -14.76 -15.81 -4.31
C THR A 64 -13.88 -14.58 -4.17
N ALA A 65 -13.68 -14.04 -2.96
CA ALA A 65 -12.73 -12.96 -2.73
C ALA A 65 -11.31 -13.40 -3.07
N CYS A 66 -10.51 -12.51 -3.66
CA CYS A 66 -9.11 -12.80 -3.97
C CYS A 66 -8.30 -13.01 -2.67
N TYR A 67 -7.21 -13.79 -2.77
CA TYR A 67 -6.42 -14.15 -1.59
C TYR A 67 -5.86 -12.94 -0.82
N PRO A 68 -5.35 -11.87 -1.46
CA PRO A 68 -4.95 -10.65 -0.75
C PRO A 68 -6.06 -10.03 0.09
N ALA A 69 -7.30 -10.04 -0.43
CA ALA A 69 -8.45 -9.56 0.32
C ALA A 69 -8.77 -10.45 1.52
N LYS A 70 -8.70 -11.77 1.35
CA LYS A 70 -8.88 -12.73 2.46
C LYS A 70 -7.82 -12.57 3.54
N LEU A 71 -6.56 -12.32 3.18
CA LEU A 71 -5.48 -12.02 4.12
C LEU A 71 -5.74 -10.76 4.94
N MET A 72 -6.40 -9.75 4.38
CA MET A 72 -6.75 -8.52 5.10
C MET A 72 -7.54 -8.81 6.38
N HIS A 73 -8.40 -9.82 6.40
CA HIS A 73 -9.13 -10.23 7.60
C HIS A 73 -8.17 -10.63 8.73
N GLY A 74 -7.13 -11.39 8.41
CA GLY A 74 -6.08 -11.74 9.37
C GLY A 74 -5.29 -10.53 9.86
N HIS A 75 -4.99 -9.57 9.00
CA HIS A 75 -4.32 -8.32 9.39
C HIS A 75 -5.18 -7.51 10.37
N ILE A 76 -6.49 -7.45 10.16
CA ILE A 76 -7.42 -6.79 11.09
C ILE A 76 -7.43 -7.50 12.44
N GLU A 77 -7.57 -8.84 12.47
CA GLU A 77 -7.53 -9.62 13.70
C GLU A 77 -6.22 -9.44 14.46
N SER A 78 -5.09 -9.40 13.75
CA SER A 78 -3.78 -9.12 14.34
C SER A 78 -3.74 -7.78 15.08
N LEU A 79 -4.29 -6.74 14.48
CA LEU A 79 -4.33 -5.40 15.09
C LEU A 79 -5.28 -5.34 16.29
N LEU A 80 -6.43 -5.99 16.22
CA LEU A 80 -7.37 -6.11 17.34
C LEU A 80 -6.71 -6.79 18.55
N ASP A 81 -5.94 -7.87 18.30
CA ASP A 81 -5.24 -8.57 19.37
C ASP A 81 -4.06 -7.80 19.94
N LYS A 82 -3.44 -6.91 19.16
CA LYS A 82 -2.42 -5.97 19.65
C LYS A 82 -2.99 -4.85 20.53
N GLY A 83 -4.31 -4.76 20.65
CA GLY A 83 -4.98 -3.80 21.51
C GLY A 83 -4.71 -2.36 21.11
N VAL A 84 -4.76 -2.04 19.80
CA VAL A 84 -4.69 -0.65 19.31
C VAL A 84 -5.96 0.11 19.68
N ASP A 85 -5.86 1.42 19.86
CA ASP A 85 -7.02 2.25 20.19
C ASP A 85 -8.02 2.31 19.04
N PHE A 86 -7.51 2.30 17.81
CA PHE A 86 -8.32 2.14 16.61
C PHE A 86 -7.47 1.65 15.43
N ILE A 87 -8.12 1.01 14.47
CA ILE A 87 -7.56 0.66 13.17
C ILE A 87 -8.00 1.71 12.17
N PHE A 88 -7.07 2.19 11.35
CA PHE A 88 -7.35 3.08 10.24
C PHE A 88 -7.22 2.33 8.92
N TYR A 89 -8.30 2.30 8.16
CA TYR A 89 -8.33 1.71 6.82
C TYR A 89 -9.35 2.47 5.94
N PRO A 90 -8.91 3.38 5.06
CA PRO A 90 -9.81 4.19 4.25
C PRO A 90 -10.47 3.39 3.12
N CYS A 91 -11.67 3.83 2.70
CA CYS A 91 -12.29 3.46 1.45
C CYS A 91 -11.78 4.40 0.35
N GLU A 92 -11.13 3.86 -0.68
CA GLU A 92 -10.52 4.64 -1.75
C GLU A 92 -10.97 4.12 -3.12
N SER A 93 -11.97 4.77 -3.72
CA SER A 93 -12.40 4.45 -5.08
C SER A 93 -11.35 4.81 -6.11
N TYR A 94 -10.56 5.84 -5.83
CA TYR A 94 -9.48 6.33 -6.68
C TYR A 94 -8.13 6.11 -6.00
N ASN A 95 -7.14 5.70 -6.79
CA ASN A 95 -5.74 5.70 -6.40
C ASN A 95 -5.10 7.05 -6.78
N LEU A 96 -3.81 7.20 -6.51
CA LEU A 96 -3.04 8.35 -6.98
C LEU A 96 -3.11 8.45 -8.50
N ASP A 97 -3.34 9.66 -9.01
CA ASP A 97 -3.26 9.97 -10.43
C ASP A 97 -1.78 10.14 -10.82
N GLU A 98 -1.27 9.15 -11.53
CA GLU A 98 0.11 9.14 -12.07
C GLU A 98 0.15 9.66 -13.51
N HIS A 99 -0.98 10.17 -14.02
CA HIS A 99 -1.15 10.66 -15.39
C HIS A 99 -0.86 9.62 -16.48
N ASP A 100 -0.89 8.34 -16.13
CA ASP A 100 -0.56 7.21 -17.00
C ASP A 100 -1.78 6.56 -17.64
N SER A 101 -2.97 6.95 -17.21
CA SER A 101 -4.24 6.35 -17.61
C SER A 101 -5.33 7.40 -17.81
N THR A 102 -6.42 7.00 -18.46
CA THR A 102 -7.60 7.87 -18.66
C THR A 102 -8.41 8.06 -17.39
N ASN A 103 -8.18 7.22 -16.39
CA ASN A 103 -8.73 7.30 -15.04
C ASN A 103 -7.80 6.52 -14.08
N HIS A 104 -8.00 6.66 -12.79
CA HIS A 104 -7.12 6.10 -11.75
C HIS A 104 -7.91 5.30 -10.69
N TYR A 105 -8.89 4.50 -11.13
CA TYR A 105 -9.68 3.67 -10.23
C TYR A 105 -8.85 2.61 -9.50
N ASN A 106 -9.28 2.32 -8.28
CA ASN A 106 -8.93 1.09 -7.59
C ASN A 106 -9.90 -0.05 -7.99
N CYS A 107 -9.44 -1.28 -7.84
CA CYS A 107 -10.32 -2.44 -7.92
C CYS A 107 -11.47 -2.29 -6.90
N PRO A 108 -12.73 -2.65 -7.24
CA PRO A 108 -13.86 -2.54 -6.30
C PRO A 108 -13.63 -3.22 -4.96
N VAL A 109 -12.90 -4.34 -4.94
CA VAL A 109 -12.50 -5.00 -3.70
C VAL A 109 -11.59 -4.10 -2.87
N VAL A 110 -10.59 -3.46 -3.49
CA VAL A 110 -9.70 -2.51 -2.78
C VAL A 110 -10.50 -1.29 -2.29
N ALA A 111 -11.36 -0.75 -3.15
CA ALA A 111 -12.08 0.50 -2.90
C ALA A 111 -13.03 0.43 -1.69
N TYR A 112 -13.70 -0.71 -1.49
CA TYR A 112 -14.79 -0.84 -0.51
C TYR A 112 -14.59 -1.95 0.52
N TYR A 113 -13.42 -2.55 0.57
CA TYR A 113 -13.17 -3.66 1.48
C TYR A 113 -13.29 -3.32 2.97
N PRO A 114 -13.00 -2.09 3.42
CA PRO A 114 -13.25 -1.70 4.80
C PRO A 114 -14.72 -1.86 5.23
N GLU A 115 -15.68 -1.57 4.35
CA GLU A 115 -17.10 -1.77 4.66
C GLU A 115 -17.45 -3.24 4.84
N LEU A 116 -16.92 -4.09 3.94
CA LEU A 116 -17.13 -5.53 4.02
C LEU A 116 -16.53 -6.11 5.31
N LEU A 117 -15.33 -5.70 5.68
CA LEU A 117 -14.70 -6.09 6.95
C LEU A 117 -15.56 -5.70 8.15
N LYS A 118 -16.03 -4.45 8.18
CA LYS A 118 -16.88 -3.96 9.27
C LYS A 118 -18.20 -4.70 9.36
N ALA A 119 -18.80 -5.06 8.22
CA ALA A 119 -20.07 -5.77 8.17
C ALA A 119 -19.95 -7.24 8.64
N ASN A 120 -18.76 -7.85 8.54
CA ASN A 120 -18.56 -9.27 8.81
C ASN A 120 -17.67 -9.55 10.03
N ASN A 121 -17.29 -8.55 10.79
CA ASN A 121 -16.49 -8.70 12.00
C ASN A 121 -17.11 -7.94 13.16
N GLU A 122 -17.75 -8.65 14.08
CA GLU A 122 -18.43 -8.10 15.25
C GLU A 122 -17.49 -7.35 16.22
N ARG A 123 -16.19 -7.62 16.17
CA ARG A 123 -15.17 -6.91 16.97
C ARG A 123 -14.93 -5.48 16.47
N LEU A 124 -15.31 -5.16 15.22
CA LEU A 124 -15.16 -3.82 14.62
C LEU A 124 -16.37 -2.93 14.91
N THR A 125 -16.11 -1.83 15.58
CA THR A 125 -17.09 -0.83 15.97
C THR A 125 -16.79 0.52 15.28
N SER A 126 -17.70 1.47 15.38
CA SER A 126 -17.44 2.85 14.91
C SER A 126 -16.38 3.60 15.74
N GLU A 127 -15.98 3.07 16.89
CA GLU A 127 -14.99 3.69 17.78
C GLU A 127 -13.57 3.17 17.50
N ASN A 128 -13.44 1.87 17.20
CA ASN A 128 -12.15 1.21 17.00
C ASN A 128 -11.79 0.92 15.53
N PHE A 129 -12.70 1.23 14.57
CA PHE A 129 -12.44 1.07 13.13
C PHE A 129 -12.83 2.33 12.37
N ILE A 130 -11.83 3.09 11.95
CA ILE A 130 -11.97 4.37 11.25
C ILE A 130 -11.72 4.16 9.77
N MET A 131 -12.79 4.22 8.97
CA MET A 131 -12.77 3.95 7.53
C MET A 131 -13.37 5.11 6.70
N PRO A 132 -12.72 6.28 6.64
CA PRO A 132 -13.23 7.40 5.86
C PRO A 132 -13.19 7.09 4.36
N TYR A 133 -14.12 7.68 3.60
CA TYR A 133 -14.02 7.74 2.15
C TYR A 133 -13.04 8.82 1.76
N LEU A 134 -11.97 8.45 1.08
CA LEU A 134 -10.92 9.37 0.66
C LEU A 134 -10.69 9.30 -0.85
N ASP A 135 -10.31 10.42 -1.40
CA ASP A 135 -9.72 10.54 -2.72
C ASP A 135 -8.39 11.27 -2.56
N PRO A 136 -7.25 10.59 -2.71
CA PRO A 136 -5.94 11.18 -2.48
C PRO A 136 -5.64 12.37 -3.42
N ASN A 137 -6.34 12.46 -4.55
CA ASN A 137 -6.17 13.55 -5.53
C ASN A 137 -7.01 14.79 -5.18
N MET A 138 -8.01 14.64 -4.32
CA MET A 138 -8.94 15.69 -3.91
C MET A 138 -8.62 16.21 -2.50
N ARG A 139 -7.53 17.00 -2.39
CA ARG A 139 -6.95 17.43 -1.10
C ARG A 139 -7.98 18.02 -0.12
N GLU A 140 -8.85 18.93 -0.59
CA GLU A 140 -9.81 19.58 0.29
C GLU A 140 -10.84 18.61 0.88
N SER A 141 -11.38 17.70 0.06
CA SER A 141 -12.32 16.68 0.52
C SER A 141 -11.63 15.69 1.45
N THR A 142 -10.40 15.27 1.15
CA THR A 142 -9.58 14.39 2.00
C THR A 142 -9.34 15.01 3.37
N VAL A 143 -8.92 16.28 3.45
CA VAL A 143 -8.74 17.01 4.71
C VAL A 143 -10.05 17.09 5.51
N ARG A 144 -11.16 17.42 4.84
CA ARG A 144 -12.48 17.49 5.48
C ARG A 144 -12.91 16.15 6.04
N ASN A 145 -12.76 15.08 5.27
CA ASN A 145 -13.20 13.73 5.65
C ASN A 145 -12.31 13.16 6.76
N LEU A 146 -10.99 13.38 6.73
CA LEU A 146 -10.08 13.02 7.81
C LEU A 146 -10.39 13.76 9.11
N ARG A 147 -10.69 15.08 9.05
CA ARG A 147 -11.11 15.84 10.23
C ARG A 147 -12.41 15.29 10.82
N SER A 148 -13.37 14.94 9.99
CA SER A 148 -14.62 14.32 10.42
C SER A 148 -14.39 12.96 11.08
N ALA A 149 -13.59 12.11 10.46
CA ALA A 149 -13.26 10.78 10.98
C ALA A 149 -12.49 10.85 12.31
N LEU A 150 -11.59 11.82 12.45
CA LEU A 150 -10.77 12.03 13.65
C LEU A 150 -11.33 13.09 14.60
N ARG A 151 -12.64 13.41 14.52
CA ARG A 151 -13.29 14.48 15.31
C ARG A 151 -13.08 14.36 16.83
N LYS A 152 -12.94 13.14 17.33
CA LYS A 152 -12.65 12.84 18.75
C LYS A 152 -11.39 13.55 19.25
N TYR A 153 -10.38 13.69 18.36
CA TYR A 153 -9.07 14.27 18.69
C TYR A 153 -9.00 15.79 18.46
N LYS A 154 -10.06 16.42 17.93
CA LYS A 154 -10.21 17.88 17.74
C LYS A 154 -9.06 18.54 16.95
N PHE A 155 -8.49 17.84 15.97
CA PHE A 155 -7.45 18.42 15.10
C PHE A 155 -7.98 19.60 14.29
N THR A 156 -7.16 20.64 14.18
CA THR A 156 -7.42 21.77 13.30
C THR A 156 -7.19 21.36 11.82
N LYS A 157 -7.76 22.14 10.90
CA LYS A 157 -7.52 21.94 9.45
C LYS A 157 -6.01 21.94 9.16
N LYS A 158 -5.28 22.93 9.69
CA LYS A 158 -3.83 23.07 9.49
C LYS A 158 -3.03 21.86 9.99
N GLN A 159 -3.40 21.26 11.12
CA GLN A 159 -2.71 20.07 11.61
C GLN A 159 -2.91 18.87 10.69
N ILE A 160 -4.12 18.66 10.16
CA ILE A 160 -4.39 17.60 9.20
C ILE A 160 -3.63 17.83 7.88
N GLU A 161 -3.61 19.08 7.38
CA GLU A 161 -2.87 19.44 6.17
C GLU A 161 -1.37 19.18 6.33
N GLN A 162 -0.78 19.60 7.44
CA GLN A 162 0.64 19.36 7.72
C GLN A 162 0.97 17.87 7.89
N ALA A 163 0.05 17.10 8.46
CA ALA A 163 0.22 15.66 8.59
C ALA A 163 0.13 14.96 7.24
N LEU A 164 -0.77 15.39 6.36
CA LEU A 164 -0.83 14.89 4.98
C LEU A 164 0.44 15.22 4.20
N ASP A 165 0.97 16.44 4.34
CA ASP A 165 2.22 16.84 3.68
C ASP A 165 3.40 15.95 4.11
N GLU A 166 3.51 15.67 5.41
CA GLU A 166 4.50 14.72 5.93
C GLU A 166 4.30 13.32 5.35
N GLY A 167 3.05 12.84 5.33
CA GLY A 167 2.72 11.53 4.78
C GLY A 167 3.08 11.40 3.30
N PHE A 168 2.68 12.36 2.46
CA PHE A 168 3.03 12.37 1.05
C PHE A 168 4.54 12.51 0.81
N SER A 169 5.22 13.30 1.62
CA SER A 169 6.69 13.40 1.56
C SER A 169 7.36 12.03 1.77
N ARG A 170 6.87 11.25 2.75
CA ARG A 170 7.39 9.91 3.01
C ARG A 170 7.05 8.91 1.91
N LEU A 171 5.84 8.99 1.34
CA LEU A 171 5.46 8.14 0.21
C LEU A 171 6.34 8.41 -1.01
N ASN A 172 6.57 9.69 -1.33
CA ASN A 172 7.43 10.08 -2.44
C ASN A 172 8.88 9.63 -2.22
N ALA A 173 9.39 9.74 -0.99
CA ALA A 173 10.72 9.23 -0.64
C ALA A 173 10.79 7.71 -0.81
N TYR A 174 9.76 6.98 -0.39
CA TYR A 174 9.67 5.52 -0.57
C TYR A 174 9.69 5.14 -2.06
N HIS A 175 8.91 5.80 -2.91
CA HIS A 175 8.92 5.54 -4.35
C HIS A 175 10.29 5.85 -4.97
N ALA A 176 10.95 6.93 -4.55
CA ALA A 176 12.32 7.24 -5.00
C ALA A 176 13.33 6.17 -4.57
N ASP A 177 13.24 5.67 -3.33
CA ASP A 177 14.10 4.60 -2.83
C ASP A 177 13.89 3.28 -3.60
N VAL A 178 12.64 2.94 -3.93
CA VAL A 178 12.31 1.74 -4.73
C VAL A 178 12.95 1.85 -6.12
N ARG A 179 12.81 2.99 -6.80
CA ARG A 179 13.44 3.23 -8.12
C ARG A 179 14.96 3.16 -8.04
N ALA A 180 15.57 3.86 -7.10
CA ALA A 180 17.01 3.84 -6.91
C ALA A 180 17.54 2.43 -6.65
N LYS A 181 16.80 1.63 -5.88
CA LYS A 181 17.15 0.23 -5.64
C LYS A 181 16.99 -0.63 -6.88
N GLY A 182 15.97 -0.37 -7.71
CA GLY A 182 15.82 -1.00 -9.02
C GLY A 182 17.02 -0.74 -9.93
N GLU A 183 17.43 0.52 -10.06
CA GLU A 183 18.60 0.90 -10.87
C GLU A 183 19.91 0.25 -10.37
N GLU A 184 20.11 0.18 -9.05
CA GLU A 184 21.25 -0.53 -8.45
C GLU A 184 21.25 -2.01 -8.85
N ILE A 185 20.11 -2.69 -8.76
CA ILE A 185 19.97 -4.11 -9.10
C ILE A 185 20.20 -4.33 -10.59
N ILE A 186 19.65 -3.48 -11.46
CA ILE A 186 19.85 -3.54 -12.92
C ILE A 186 21.34 -3.40 -13.25
N SER A 187 21.99 -2.38 -12.69
CA SER A 187 23.41 -2.12 -12.94
C SER A 187 24.29 -3.29 -12.50
N LYS A 188 24.01 -3.86 -11.34
CA LYS A 188 24.72 -5.01 -10.82
C LYS A 188 24.49 -6.27 -11.67
N ALA A 189 23.23 -6.56 -12.04
CA ALA A 189 22.89 -7.70 -12.87
C ALA A 189 23.58 -7.65 -14.23
N ARG A 190 23.62 -6.47 -14.87
CA ARG A 190 24.32 -6.25 -16.13
C ARG A 190 25.82 -6.47 -16.01
N ALA A 191 26.43 -5.97 -14.94
CA ALA A 191 27.86 -6.17 -14.68
C ALA A 191 28.21 -7.66 -14.44
N GLU A 192 27.28 -8.43 -13.91
CA GLU A 192 27.42 -9.87 -13.64
C GLU A 192 26.96 -10.76 -14.82
N GLY A 193 26.43 -10.17 -15.89
CA GLY A 193 25.88 -10.91 -17.06
C GLY A 193 24.62 -11.73 -16.71
N ARG A 194 23.85 -11.30 -15.72
CA ARG A 194 22.64 -11.99 -15.26
C ARG A 194 21.40 -11.49 -15.99
N GLN A 195 20.52 -12.41 -16.30
CA GLN A 195 19.17 -12.09 -16.79
C GLN A 195 18.36 -11.40 -15.69
N ILE A 196 17.53 -10.45 -16.09
CA ILE A 196 16.65 -9.70 -15.20
C ILE A 196 15.19 -10.11 -15.46
N ILE A 197 14.45 -10.35 -14.40
CA ILE A 197 13.01 -10.65 -14.44
C ILE A 197 12.27 -9.50 -13.74
N VAL A 198 11.29 -8.91 -14.42
CA VAL A 198 10.37 -7.96 -13.82
C VAL A 198 9.05 -8.67 -13.48
N LEU A 199 8.79 -8.81 -12.19
CA LEU A 199 7.53 -9.37 -11.70
C LEU A 199 6.42 -8.32 -11.83
N ALA A 200 5.57 -8.50 -12.84
CA ALA A 200 4.43 -7.64 -13.10
C ALA A 200 3.25 -8.02 -12.19
N GLY A 201 2.83 -7.09 -11.36
CA GLY A 201 1.75 -7.29 -10.41
C GLY A 201 1.29 -5.98 -9.82
N ARG A 202 0.42 -6.02 -8.83
CA ARG A 202 0.13 -4.85 -8.00
C ARG A 202 1.15 -4.78 -6.86
N PRO A 203 1.42 -3.62 -6.26
CA PRO A 203 2.47 -3.50 -5.23
C PRO A 203 2.38 -4.56 -4.11
N TYR A 204 1.19 -4.89 -3.65
CA TYR A 204 0.98 -5.91 -2.61
C TYR A 204 1.22 -7.35 -3.10
N HIS A 205 1.42 -7.60 -4.41
CA HIS A 205 1.87 -8.90 -4.90
C HIS A 205 3.37 -9.14 -4.63
N ALA A 206 4.11 -8.13 -4.18
CA ALA A 206 5.46 -8.31 -3.66
C ALA A 206 5.50 -9.02 -2.29
N ASP A 207 4.36 -9.13 -1.62
CA ASP A 207 4.23 -9.87 -0.35
C ASP A 207 4.55 -11.36 -0.56
N PRO A 208 5.51 -11.94 0.21
CA PRO A 208 5.95 -13.32 0.00
C PRO A 208 4.87 -14.39 0.18
N GLU A 209 3.85 -14.14 0.99
CA GLU A 209 2.72 -15.06 1.13
C GLU A 209 1.82 -15.03 -0.11
N ILE A 210 1.63 -13.86 -0.72
CA ILE A 210 0.81 -13.72 -1.93
C ILE A 210 1.52 -14.27 -3.15
N ASN A 211 2.82 -13.99 -3.31
CA ASN A 211 3.59 -14.45 -4.47
C ASN A 211 4.15 -15.87 -4.31
N HIS A 212 3.80 -16.57 -3.22
CA HIS A 212 4.24 -17.94 -2.95
C HIS A 212 5.77 -18.11 -3.00
N GLY A 213 6.53 -17.07 -2.69
CA GLY A 213 7.99 -17.10 -2.69
C GLY A 213 8.63 -17.15 -4.08
N ILE A 214 7.91 -16.79 -5.15
CA ILE A 214 8.44 -16.85 -6.53
C ILE A 214 9.71 -16.01 -6.70
N GLY A 215 9.82 -14.85 -6.03
CA GLY A 215 11.02 -14.04 -6.05
C GLY A 215 12.25 -14.79 -5.51
N LYS A 216 12.09 -15.58 -4.45
CA LYS A 216 13.16 -16.43 -3.91
C LYS A 216 13.55 -17.55 -4.87
N LEU A 217 12.55 -18.18 -5.50
CA LEU A 217 12.78 -19.22 -6.50
C LEU A 217 13.62 -18.66 -7.68
N LEU A 218 13.20 -17.54 -8.26
CA LEU A 218 13.92 -16.92 -9.37
C LEU A 218 15.33 -16.49 -8.97
N THR A 219 15.51 -15.95 -7.78
CA THR A 219 16.85 -15.59 -7.27
C THR A 219 17.73 -16.83 -7.07
N SER A 220 17.17 -17.98 -6.68
CA SER A 220 17.93 -19.24 -6.57
C SER A 220 18.38 -19.79 -7.92
N LEU A 221 17.78 -19.34 -9.00
CA LEU A 221 18.16 -19.63 -10.37
C LEU A 221 19.15 -18.58 -10.94
N GLU A 222 19.79 -17.80 -10.07
CA GLU A 222 20.75 -16.73 -10.41
C GLU A 222 20.16 -15.56 -11.21
N LEU A 223 18.84 -15.47 -11.32
CA LEU A 223 18.15 -14.35 -11.95
C LEU A 223 18.12 -13.12 -11.02
N ALA A 224 18.23 -11.94 -11.59
CA ALA A 224 17.92 -10.70 -10.88
C ALA A 224 16.40 -10.43 -10.95
N VAL A 225 15.79 -10.07 -9.83
CA VAL A 225 14.32 -9.93 -9.75
C VAL A 225 13.97 -8.51 -9.33
N LEU A 226 13.08 -7.90 -10.09
CA LEU A 226 12.52 -6.57 -9.86
C LEU A 226 11.00 -6.66 -9.77
N SER A 227 10.37 -5.67 -9.17
CA SER A 227 8.92 -5.43 -9.26
C SER A 227 8.63 -4.29 -10.25
N GLU A 228 7.42 -4.21 -10.77
CA GLU A 228 7.03 -3.21 -11.77
C GLU A 228 7.18 -1.78 -11.28
N ASP A 229 6.96 -1.53 -9.97
CA ASP A 229 7.07 -0.21 -9.34
C ASP A 229 8.49 0.34 -9.31
N SER A 230 9.48 -0.50 -9.53
CA SER A 230 10.89 -0.09 -9.62
C SER A 230 11.32 0.38 -11.02
N VAL A 231 10.53 0.11 -12.07
CA VAL A 231 10.93 0.33 -13.47
C VAL A 231 9.91 1.11 -14.32
N PHE A 232 8.62 1.13 -13.95
CA PHE A 232 7.57 1.65 -14.83
C PHE A 232 7.77 3.13 -15.22
N GLU A 233 8.28 3.96 -14.33
CA GLU A 233 8.54 5.38 -14.62
C GLU A 233 9.70 5.59 -15.61
N SER A 234 10.55 4.59 -15.83
CA SER A 234 11.65 4.65 -16.80
C SER A 234 11.18 4.47 -18.26
N ALA A 235 9.93 4.05 -18.46
CA ALA A 235 9.32 3.96 -19.79
C ALA A 235 8.48 5.19 -20.12
N PRO A 236 8.31 5.53 -21.40
CA PRO A 236 7.33 6.55 -21.82
C PRO A 236 5.91 6.09 -21.53
N LEU A 237 4.96 7.03 -21.61
CA LEU A 237 3.53 6.70 -21.53
C LEU A 237 3.12 5.80 -22.69
N VAL A 238 2.44 4.71 -22.37
CA VAL A 238 2.03 3.70 -23.37
C VAL A 238 0.61 3.96 -23.83
N LYS A 239 0.45 4.08 -25.15
CA LYS A 239 -0.88 4.14 -25.76
C LYS A 239 -1.40 2.71 -25.97
N VAL A 240 -2.42 2.34 -25.21
CA VAL A 240 -3.10 1.04 -25.36
C VAL A 240 -4.42 1.18 -26.11
N ASN A 241 -4.82 0.14 -26.85
CA ASN A 241 -6.09 0.10 -27.62
C ASN A 241 -7.27 -0.44 -26.77
N VAL A 242 -7.16 -0.36 -25.46
CA VAL A 242 -8.17 -0.78 -24.49
C VAL A 242 -8.46 0.36 -23.51
N LEU A 243 -9.56 0.27 -22.80
CA LEU A 243 -9.88 1.24 -21.76
C LEU A 243 -8.87 1.11 -20.60
N ASN A 244 -7.97 2.10 -20.51
CA ASN A 244 -6.95 2.18 -19.47
C ASN A 244 -7.44 3.11 -18.34
N GLN A 245 -8.09 2.54 -17.31
CA GLN A 245 -8.73 3.29 -16.24
C GLN A 245 -8.26 2.92 -14.82
N TRP A 246 -7.21 2.10 -14.71
CA TRP A 246 -6.74 1.58 -13.44
C TRP A 246 -5.27 1.94 -13.24
N THR A 247 -4.92 2.63 -12.17
CA THR A 247 -3.54 3.04 -11.90
C THR A 247 -2.55 1.88 -12.00
N TYR A 248 -2.80 0.80 -11.27
CA TYR A 248 -1.86 -0.34 -11.28
C TYR A 248 -1.75 -1.04 -12.65
N HIS A 249 -2.83 -1.07 -13.45
CA HIS A 249 -2.73 -1.64 -14.80
C HIS A 249 -1.92 -0.76 -15.74
N ALA A 250 -2.05 0.57 -15.62
CA ALA A 250 -1.24 1.50 -16.38
C ALA A 250 0.26 1.31 -16.11
N ARG A 251 0.64 1.12 -14.84
CA ARG A 251 2.02 0.77 -14.47
C ARG A 251 2.51 -0.51 -15.14
N LEU A 252 1.65 -1.56 -15.19
CA LEU A 252 2.01 -2.84 -15.84
C LEU A 252 2.28 -2.66 -17.33
N TYR A 253 1.50 -1.84 -18.04
CA TYR A 253 1.75 -1.53 -19.45
C TYR A 253 3.10 -0.81 -19.62
N ARG A 254 3.41 0.16 -18.77
CA ARG A 254 4.71 0.87 -18.80
C ARG A 254 5.88 -0.04 -18.46
N ALA A 255 5.73 -0.88 -17.44
CA ALA A 255 6.76 -1.85 -17.09
C ALA A 255 7.03 -2.83 -18.24
N ALA A 256 5.97 -3.32 -18.92
CA ALA A 256 6.11 -4.16 -20.10
C ALA A 256 6.79 -3.43 -21.27
N GLU A 257 6.47 -2.17 -21.50
CA GLU A 257 7.14 -1.33 -22.49
C GLU A 257 8.64 -1.18 -22.17
N TYR A 258 8.98 -0.91 -20.90
CA TYR A 258 10.36 -0.83 -20.48
C TYR A 258 11.13 -2.13 -20.75
N VAL A 259 10.55 -3.27 -20.36
CA VAL A 259 11.13 -4.60 -20.59
C VAL A 259 11.32 -4.88 -22.08
N SER A 260 10.34 -4.53 -22.93
CA SER A 260 10.41 -4.79 -24.37
C SER A 260 11.57 -4.10 -25.09
N HIS A 261 12.12 -3.03 -24.52
CA HIS A 261 13.26 -2.28 -25.03
C HIS A 261 14.60 -2.69 -24.42
N ASN A 262 14.63 -3.71 -23.55
CA ASN A 262 15.81 -4.18 -22.87
C ASN A 262 15.97 -5.70 -23.06
N GLU A 263 16.87 -6.12 -23.95
CA GLU A 263 17.08 -7.53 -24.34
C GLU A 263 17.51 -8.44 -23.17
N ASP A 264 18.06 -7.87 -22.12
CA ASP A 264 18.50 -8.55 -20.90
C ASP A 264 17.38 -8.70 -19.85
N MET A 265 16.14 -8.28 -20.20
CA MET A 265 14.98 -8.29 -19.32
C MET A 265 13.83 -9.16 -19.87
N ASN A 266 13.06 -9.78 -18.97
CA ASN A 266 11.88 -10.59 -19.27
C ASN A 266 10.76 -10.30 -18.25
#